data_7375b9fafdf19579d5fb18c49456fdb7
#
_entry.id   7375b9fafdf19579d5fb18c49456fdb7
#
_cell.length_a   1.000
_cell.length_b   1.000
_cell.length_c   1.000
_cell.angle_alpha   90.00
_cell.angle_beta   90.00
_cell.angle_gamma   90.00
#
_symmetry.space_group_name_H-M   'P 1'
#
loop_
_entity.id
_entity.type
_entity.pdbx_description
1 polymer ?
#
loop_
_entity_poly.entity_id
_entity_poly.type
_entity_poly.pdbx_seq_one_letter_code
_entity_poly.pdbx_strand_id
1 'polypeptide(L)'
;MEQDLTTGSVFKRIVYFSLPYLLSYFLQTLYGMADLFITGQFYGVDTITAVSNGSQIMHMMTVIIVGLAMGTTVTIGHSVGAKCMEQAEKIIGNTITLFMGIAVAFTVILVALVKPIVVLIATPQEAVAGTSIYLLICFIGIPFITAYNIISSIFRGLGDSKSPMYFIGIACVMNIALDYLFMGAFHMGAAGAALGTVCAQTFSVLVALWVIRRRKTGISLKKSDFKIERAVIGQVLKIGIPVALQDGFIQVAFMIITVIANSRGVSDAAAVGVVEKVISALFIVPSSMLATVSALSAQNLGAGKEKRATDTLRYATVITTIYGMIVAVLIQFIAENVVGIFTSDTTVVTMGSAYIRSYIWDCIFAGIHFSFSGYFAACGKSYIGFLHNIISITFVRVPGSYLASKYFTDTLYPMGLAAPAGSLVSVAICVTAFILLKRKSRVAQTA
;
A
#
# COMPACT_ATOMS: atom_id res chain seq x y z
N MET A 1 -5.56 22.33 -12.39
CA MET A 1 -7.01 22.29 -12.20
C MET A 1 -7.32 21.13 -11.30
N GLU A 2 -7.77 21.42 -10.11
CA GLU A 2 -8.37 20.44 -9.22
C GLU A 2 -9.62 19.88 -9.92
N GLN A 3 -9.71 18.56 -10.02
CA GLN A 3 -10.91 17.97 -10.59
C GLN A 3 -11.98 17.93 -9.48
N ASP A 4 -13.07 18.61 -9.70
CA ASP A 4 -14.26 18.46 -8.86
C ASP A 4 -14.80 17.03 -8.97
N LEU A 5 -14.49 16.19 -7.95
CA LEU A 5 -14.94 14.82 -7.89
C LEU A 5 -16.41 14.69 -7.48
N THR A 6 -17.04 15.82 -7.13
CA THR A 6 -18.44 15.86 -6.67
C THR A 6 -19.46 16.01 -7.79
N THR A 7 -19.01 16.13 -9.05
CA THR A 7 -19.87 16.34 -10.23
C THR A 7 -19.60 15.31 -11.34
N GLY A 8 -20.49 15.20 -12.31
CA GLY A 8 -20.38 14.28 -13.44
C GLY A 8 -20.69 12.82 -13.10
N SER A 9 -20.39 11.87 -14.00
CA SER A 9 -20.62 10.45 -13.80
C SER A 9 -19.68 9.85 -12.76
N VAL A 10 -20.22 9.20 -11.73
CA VAL A 10 -19.43 8.55 -10.67
C VAL A 10 -18.51 7.47 -11.26
N PHE A 11 -19.02 6.62 -12.14
CA PHE A 11 -18.23 5.57 -12.80
C PHE A 11 -17.02 6.15 -13.55
N LYS A 12 -17.24 7.18 -14.39
CA LYS A 12 -16.14 7.83 -15.11
C LYS A 12 -15.10 8.44 -14.17
N ARG A 13 -15.56 9.03 -13.04
CA ARG A 13 -14.66 9.61 -12.04
C ARG A 13 -13.81 8.53 -11.33
N ILE A 14 -14.41 7.39 -11.00
CA ILE A 14 -13.67 6.25 -10.42
C ILE A 14 -12.58 5.80 -11.39
N VAL A 15 -12.92 5.47 -12.63
CA VAL A 15 -11.94 4.99 -13.62
C VAL A 15 -10.84 6.03 -13.87
N TYR A 16 -11.22 7.30 -14.05
CA TYR A 16 -10.26 8.35 -14.32
C TYR A 16 -9.30 8.63 -13.16
N PHE A 17 -9.76 8.46 -11.91
CA PHE A 17 -8.94 8.66 -10.72
C PHE A 17 -8.11 7.42 -10.36
N SER A 18 -8.69 6.22 -10.53
CA SER A 18 -8.02 4.97 -10.19
C SER A 18 -6.89 4.59 -11.14
N LEU A 19 -7.00 4.92 -12.44
CA LEU A 19 -6.00 4.53 -13.43
C LEU A 19 -4.61 5.14 -13.16
N PRO A 20 -4.45 6.44 -12.89
CA PRO A 20 -3.15 6.99 -12.49
C PRO A 20 -2.64 6.41 -11.16
N TYR A 21 -3.56 6.07 -10.26
CA TYR A 21 -3.21 5.45 -8.99
C TYR A 21 -2.65 4.04 -9.18
N LEU A 22 -3.33 3.26 -10.01
CA LEU A 22 -2.92 1.91 -10.40
C LEU A 22 -1.53 1.93 -11.07
N LEU A 23 -1.32 2.88 -11.99
CA LEU A 23 -0.01 3.06 -12.63
C LEU A 23 1.07 3.48 -11.62
N SER A 24 0.72 4.30 -10.62
CA SER A 24 1.66 4.65 -9.54
C SER A 24 2.12 3.43 -8.75
N TYR A 25 1.21 2.54 -8.37
CA TYR A 25 1.55 1.29 -7.69
C TYR A 25 2.38 0.35 -8.57
N PHE A 26 2.03 0.24 -9.85
CA PHE A 26 2.80 -0.56 -10.81
C PHE A 26 4.24 -0.03 -10.95
N LEU A 27 4.42 1.28 -11.13
CA LEU A 27 5.73 1.91 -11.20
C LEU A 27 6.54 1.71 -9.90
N GLN A 28 5.88 1.77 -8.75
CA GLN A 28 6.52 1.53 -7.46
C GLN A 28 7.00 0.07 -7.31
N THR A 29 6.22 -0.88 -7.80
CA THR A 29 6.62 -2.29 -7.84
C THR A 29 7.77 -2.51 -8.82
N LEU A 30 7.69 -1.87 -10.00
CA LEU A 30 8.70 -1.97 -11.06
C LEU A 30 10.06 -1.46 -10.56
N TYR A 31 10.09 -0.33 -9.89
CA TYR A 31 11.35 0.22 -9.42
C TYR A 31 12.00 -0.67 -8.34
N GLY A 32 11.22 -1.25 -7.41
CA GLY A 32 11.75 -2.21 -6.45
C GLY A 32 12.28 -3.50 -7.08
N MET A 33 11.69 -3.94 -8.20
CA MET A 33 12.22 -5.06 -8.99
C MET A 33 13.49 -4.68 -9.76
N ALA A 34 13.58 -3.46 -10.26
CA ALA A 34 14.75 -2.95 -10.97
C ALA A 34 15.99 -2.90 -10.07
N ASP A 35 15.86 -2.45 -8.82
CA ASP A 35 16.95 -2.46 -7.83
C ASP A 35 17.57 -3.85 -7.70
N LEU A 36 16.74 -4.90 -7.55
CA LEU A 36 17.22 -6.28 -7.42
C LEU A 36 17.81 -6.82 -8.72
N PHE A 37 17.20 -6.50 -9.85
CA PHE A 37 17.67 -6.92 -11.16
C PHE A 37 19.06 -6.31 -11.46
N ILE A 38 19.22 -5.01 -11.24
CA ILE A 38 20.49 -4.31 -11.47
C ILE A 38 21.56 -4.81 -10.48
N THR A 39 21.19 -5.02 -9.21
CA THR A 39 22.10 -5.64 -8.24
C THR A 39 22.59 -6.99 -8.73
N GLY A 40 21.71 -7.82 -9.27
CA GLY A 40 22.06 -9.16 -9.80
C GLY A 40 22.95 -9.13 -11.03
N GLN A 41 22.98 -8.04 -11.79
CA GLN A 41 23.89 -7.88 -12.93
C GLN A 41 25.34 -7.61 -12.54
N PHE A 42 25.54 -6.90 -11.43
CA PHE A 42 26.87 -6.41 -11.04
C PHE A 42 27.47 -7.10 -9.81
N TYR A 43 26.63 -7.77 -8.99
CA TYR A 43 27.05 -8.30 -7.69
C TYR A 43 26.59 -9.74 -7.46
N GLY A 44 27.23 -10.39 -6.48
CA GLY A 44 26.90 -11.75 -6.06
C GLY A 44 25.70 -11.85 -5.11
N VAL A 45 25.43 -13.08 -4.66
CA VAL A 45 24.26 -13.44 -3.85
C VAL A 45 24.21 -12.70 -2.51
N ASP A 46 25.34 -12.41 -1.91
CA ASP A 46 25.49 -11.66 -0.67
C ASP A 46 24.89 -10.24 -0.76
N THR A 47 25.23 -9.52 -1.82
CA THR A 47 24.71 -8.15 -2.08
C THR A 47 23.23 -8.19 -2.48
N ILE A 48 22.80 -9.16 -3.31
CA ILE A 48 21.38 -9.35 -3.64
C ILE A 48 20.56 -9.58 -2.37
N THR A 49 21.07 -10.45 -1.47
CA THR A 49 20.42 -10.73 -0.18
C THR A 49 20.35 -9.49 0.70
N ALA A 50 21.43 -8.71 0.73
CA ALA A 50 21.48 -7.47 1.49
C ALA A 50 20.43 -6.44 1.01
N VAL A 51 20.35 -6.20 -0.30
CA VAL A 51 19.37 -5.29 -0.92
C VAL A 51 17.95 -5.82 -0.74
N SER A 52 17.74 -7.13 -0.89
CA SER A 52 16.42 -7.75 -0.71
C SER A 52 15.89 -7.60 0.72
N ASN A 53 16.71 -7.92 1.72
CA ASN A 53 16.35 -7.78 3.13
C ASN A 53 16.10 -6.31 3.50
N GLY A 54 16.98 -5.42 3.06
CA GLY A 54 16.83 -3.98 3.31
C GLY A 54 15.58 -3.40 2.66
N SER A 55 15.31 -3.73 1.40
CA SER A 55 14.14 -3.23 0.68
C SER A 55 12.82 -3.76 1.26
N GLN A 56 12.80 -4.99 1.81
CA GLN A 56 11.61 -5.53 2.47
C GLN A 56 11.25 -4.72 3.74
N ILE A 57 12.25 -4.36 4.55
CA ILE A 57 12.05 -3.48 5.73
C ILE A 57 11.55 -2.10 5.28
N MET A 58 12.17 -1.52 4.25
CA MET A 58 11.75 -0.23 3.73
C MET A 58 10.34 -0.25 3.13
N HIS A 59 9.96 -1.35 2.48
CA HIS A 59 8.59 -1.55 1.99
C HIS A 59 7.58 -1.53 3.14
N MET A 60 7.83 -2.29 4.21
CA MET A 60 6.97 -2.29 5.41
C MET A 60 6.82 -0.89 6.02
N MET A 61 7.94 -0.14 6.14
CA MET A 61 7.91 1.24 6.63
C MET A 61 7.10 2.16 5.72
N THR A 62 7.27 2.03 4.40
CA THR A 62 6.53 2.83 3.41
C THR A 62 5.03 2.56 3.48
N VAL A 63 4.62 1.30 3.62
CA VAL A 63 3.20 0.91 3.76
C VAL A 63 2.57 1.56 5.00
N ILE A 64 3.28 1.58 6.13
CA ILE A 64 2.82 2.25 7.35
C ILE A 64 2.68 3.78 7.14
N ILE A 65 3.66 4.40 6.49
CA ILE A 65 3.62 5.85 6.19
C ILE A 65 2.43 6.17 5.26
N VAL A 66 2.20 5.36 4.22
CA VAL A 66 1.07 5.54 3.28
C VAL A 66 -0.26 5.37 3.99
N GLY A 67 -0.39 4.37 4.87
CA GLY A 67 -1.59 4.16 5.68
C GLY A 67 -1.88 5.35 6.60
N LEU A 68 -0.86 5.86 7.29
CA LEU A 68 -1.00 7.09 8.11
C LEU A 68 -1.40 8.29 7.27
N ALA A 69 -0.78 8.46 6.09
CA ALA A 69 -1.05 9.57 5.17
C ALA A 69 -2.46 9.51 4.54
N MET A 70 -3.15 8.36 4.58
CA MET A 70 -4.54 8.24 4.16
C MET A 70 -5.45 9.19 4.96
N GLY A 71 -5.16 9.39 6.25
CA GLY A 71 -5.86 10.37 7.09
C GLY A 71 -5.82 11.79 6.50
N THR A 72 -4.67 12.19 5.96
CA THR A 72 -4.52 13.47 5.25
C THR A 72 -5.38 13.53 4.00
N THR A 73 -5.34 12.51 3.15
CA THR A 73 -6.15 12.45 1.92
C THR A 73 -7.64 12.62 2.22
N VAL A 74 -8.15 11.92 3.24
CA VAL A 74 -9.57 11.98 3.62
C VAL A 74 -9.94 13.34 4.20
N THR A 75 -9.14 13.86 5.13
CA THR A 75 -9.47 15.13 5.83
C THR A 75 -9.43 16.32 4.86
N ILE A 76 -8.43 16.35 3.97
CA ILE A 76 -8.38 17.35 2.88
C ILE A 76 -9.57 17.16 1.93
N GLY A 77 -9.88 15.91 1.54
CA GLY A 77 -11.01 15.62 0.67
C GLY A 77 -12.33 16.15 1.23
N HIS A 78 -12.59 16.00 2.53
CA HIS A 78 -13.75 16.58 3.18
C HIS A 78 -13.79 18.12 3.06
N SER A 79 -12.67 18.79 3.34
CA SER A 79 -12.59 20.25 3.29
C SER A 79 -12.78 20.79 1.87
N VAL A 80 -12.17 20.13 0.88
CA VAL A 80 -12.33 20.45 -0.54
C VAL A 80 -13.77 20.24 -0.99
N GLY A 81 -14.39 19.12 -0.61
CA GLY A 81 -15.79 18.83 -0.89
C GLY A 81 -16.73 19.88 -0.29
N ALA A 82 -16.47 20.32 0.93
CA ALA A 82 -17.19 21.38 1.62
C ALA A 82 -16.89 22.80 1.06
N LYS A 83 -15.97 22.92 0.10
CA LYS A 83 -15.46 24.19 -0.44
C LYS A 83 -14.79 25.11 0.61
N CYS A 84 -14.30 24.52 1.69
CA CYS A 84 -13.61 25.23 2.77
C CYS A 84 -12.08 25.15 2.56
N MET A 85 -11.55 25.91 1.59
CA MET A 85 -10.12 25.86 1.22
C MET A 85 -9.20 26.32 2.36
N GLU A 86 -9.61 27.29 3.17
CA GLU A 86 -8.84 27.71 4.35
C GLU A 86 -8.62 26.57 5.36
N GLN A 87 -9.62 25.72 5.54
CA GLN A 87 -9.50 24.54 6.38
C GLN A 87 -8.57 23.49 5.74
N ALA A 88 -8.64 23.31 4.40
CA ALA A 88 -7.72 22.44 3.69
C ALA A 88 -6.25 22.91 3.84
N GLU A 89 -5.99 24.22 3.75
CA GLU A 89 -4.67 24.83 3.95
C GLU A 89 -4.12 24.54 5.36
N LYS A 90 -4.94 24.72 6.39
CA LYS A 90 -4.59 24.37 7.77
C LYS A 90 -4.25 22.88 7.93
N ILE A 91 -5.05 21.98 7.32
CA ILE A 91 -4.80 20.55 7.36
C ILE A 91 -3.47 20.23 6.66
N ILE A 92 -3.18 20.83 5.51
CA ILE A 92 -1.93 20.65 4.78
C ILE A 92 -0.74 21.07 5.65
N GLY A 93 -0.77 22.28 6.22
CA GLY A 93 0.31 22.79 7.07
C GLY A 93 0.55 21.90 8.30
N ASN A 94 -0.53 21.54 9.02
CA ASN A 94 -0.45 20.63 10.17
C ASN A 94 0.08 19.25 9.79
N THR A 95 -0.34 18.71 8.65
CA THR A 95 0.16 17.42 8.12
C THR A 95 1.65 17.47 7.88
N ILE A 96 2.15 18.51 7.20
CA ILE A 96 3.59 18.66 6.94
C ILE A 96 4.35 18.70 8.27
N THR A 97 3.92 19.52 9.23
CA THR A 97 4.59 19.63 10.53
C THR A 97 4.59 18.30 11.29
N LEU A 98 3.43 17.62 11.37
CA LEU A 98 3.28 16.34 12.07
C LEU A 98 4.19 15.26 11.47
N PHE A 99 4.07 15.03 10.18
CA PHE A 99 4.77 13.92 9.55
C PHE A 99 6.27 14.16 9.39
N MET A 100 6.70 15.41 9.18
CA MET A 100 8.12 15.72 9.20
C MET A 100 8.71 15.53 10.60
N GLY A 101 7.97 15.88 11.65
CA GLY A 101 8.37 15.58 13.03
C GLY A 101 8.47 14.07 13.29
N ILE A 102 7.47 13.30 12.86
CA ILE A 102 7.49 11.83 12.93
C ILE A 102 8.66 11.25 12.13
N ALA A 103 8.90 11.75 10.92
CA ALA A 103 10.00 11.28 10.06
C ALA A 103 11.37 11.49 10.71
N VAL A 104 11.61 12.67 11.30
CA VAL A 104 12.86 12.95 12.03
C VAL A 104 13.00 12.02 13.25
N ALA A 105 11.93 11.85 14.03
CA ALA A 105 11.95 10.95 15.18
C ALA A 105 12.23 9.50 14.75
N PHE A 106 11.57 9.02 13.69
CA PHE A 106 11.81 7.68 13.14
C PHE A 106 13.23 7.52 12.61
N THR A 107 13.76 8.53 11.91
CA THR A 107 15.16 8.52 11.47
C THR A 107 16.10 8.28 12.64
N VAL A 108 15.99 9.07 13.71
CA VAL A 108 16.86 8.95 14.88
C VAL A 108 16.74 7.57 15.54
N ILE A 109 15.50 7.10 15.75
CA ILE A 109 15.24 5.80 16.39
C ILE A 109 15.75 4.65 15.52
N LEU A 110 15.43 4.65 14.24
CA LEU A 110 15.76 3.54 13.34
C LEU A 110 17.25 3.47 13.00
N VAL A 111 17.93 4.61 12.89
CA VAL A 111 19.39 4.65 12.75
C VAL A 111 20.06 4.02 13.97
N ALA A 112 19.57 4.30 15.19
CA ALA A 112 20.08 3.68 16.40
C ALA A 112 19.77 2.17 16.47
N LEU A 113 18.68 1.71 15.83
CA LEU A 113 18.20 0.33 15.84
C LEU A 113 18.65 -0.49 14.61
N VAL A 114 19.49 0.02 13.72
CA VAL A 114 19.93 -0.73 12.51
C VAL A 114 20.48 -2.11 12.87
N LYS A 115 21.42 -2.19 13.82
CA LYS A 115 22.02 -3.48 14.23
C LYS A 115 21.00 -4.43 14.84
N PRO A 116 20.18 -4.05 15.84
CA PRO A 116 19.10 -4.90 16.34
C PRO A 116 18.14 -5.40 15.27
N ILE A 117 17.76 -4.55 14.29
CA ILE A 117 16.86 -4.93 13.19
C ILE A 117 17.50 -6.00 12.32
N VAL A 118 18.77 -5.83 11.91
CA VAL A 118 19.49 -6.78 11.07
C VAL A 118 19.61 -8.15 11.75
N VAL A 119 19.80 -8.18 13.07
CA VAL A 119 19.81 -9.43 13.87
C VAL A 119 18.40 -10.03 13.95
N LEU A 120 17.37 -9.21 14.18
CA LEU A 120 15.98 -9.67 14.31
C LEU A 120 15.46 -10.37 13.05
N ILE A 121 15.85 -9.87 11.87
CA ILE A 121 15.46 -10.48 10.58
C ILE A 121 16.34 -11.67 10.19
N ALA A 122 17.22 -12.16 11.10
CA ALA A 122 18.10 -13.31 10.90
C ALA A 122 18.90 -13.22 9.59
N THR A 123 19.47 -12.04 9.30
CA THR A 123 20.27 -11.80 8.09
C THR A 123 21.49 -12.74 8.07
N PRO A 124 21.77 -13.48 6.96
CA PRO A 124 22.97 -14.27 6.81
C PRO A 124 24.23 -13.43 7.03
N GLN A 125 25.26 -14.04 7.63
CA GLN A 125 26.44 -13.31 8.12
C GLN A 125 27.17 -12.55 7.01
N GLU A 126 27.19 -13.12 5.79
CA GLU A 126 27.79 -12.52 4.60
C GLU A 126 27.03 -11.25 4.13
N ALA A 127 25.74 -11.17 4.39
CA ALA A 127 24.90 -10.03 3.99
C ALA A 127 24.71 -8.97 5.09
N VAL A 128 25.16 -9.23 6.35
CA VAL A 128 24.95 -8.31 7.49
C VAL A 128 25.51 -6.92 7.22
N ALA A 129 26.74 -6.82 6.72
CA ALA A 129 27.37 -5.53 6.44
C ALA A 129 26.60 -4.75 5.36
N GLY A 130 26.25 -5.42 4.25
CA GLY A 130 25.48 -4.82 3.15
C GLY A 130 24.07 -4.39 3.59
N THR A 131 23.35 -5.24 4.34
CA THR A 131 22.00 -4.89 4.87
C THR A 131 22.07 -3.71 5.83
N SER A 132 23.09 -3.67 6.71
CA SER A 132 23.26 -2.59 7.67
C SER A 132 23.51 -1.25 7.00
N ILE A 133 24.38 -1.17 5.99
CA ILE A 133 24.65 0.07 5.26
C ILE A 133 23.44 0.50 4.41
N TYR A 134 22.76 -0.46 3.77
CA TYR A 134 21.53 -0.21 3.03
C TYR A 134 20.47 0.46 3.92
N LEU A 135 20.16 -0.17 5.07
CA LEU A 135 19.18 0.34 6.02
C LEU A 135 19.59 1.68 6.61
N LEU A 136 20.87 1.87 6.94
CA LEU A 136 21.37 3.14 7.48
C LEU A 136 21.11 4.30 6.51
N ILE A 137 21.45 4.12 5.24
CA ILE A 137 21.24 5.14 4.19
C ILE A 137 19.75 5.41 3.99
N CYS A 138 18.94 4.36 3.88
CA CYS A 138 17.50 4.49 3.71
C CYS A 138 16.83 5.14 4.92
N PHE A 139 17.24 4.82 6.15
CA PHE A 139 16.69 5.43 7.37
C PHE A 139 17.04 6.93 7.47
N ILE A 140 18.23 7.33 7.05
CA ILE A 140 18.58 8.75 6.89
C ILE A 140 17.69 9.40 5.82
N GLY A 141 17.29 8.67 4.80
CA GLY A 141 16.39 9.09 3.73
C GLY A 141 14.91 9.15 4.08
N ILE A 142 14.47 8.64 5.25
CA ILE A 142 13.05 8.61 5.67
C ILE A 142 12.36 9.98 5.55
N PRO A 143 12.96 11.12 5.90
CA PRO A 143 12.31 12.42 5.74
C PRO A 143 11.89 12.70 4.29
N PHE A 144 12.70 12.34 3.31
CA PHE A 144 12.39 12.54 1.88
C PHE A 144 11.33 11.56 1.39
N ILE A 145 11.41 10.29 1.80
CA ILE A 145 10.40 9.27 1.50
C ILE A 145 9.04 9.68 2.09
N THR A 146 9.03 10.16 3.31
CA THR A 146 7.84 10.67 3.99
C THR A 146 7.29 11.91 3.27
N ALA A 147 8.14 12.86 2.92
CA ALA A 147 7.74 14.07 2.19
C ALA A 147 7.07 13.73 0.85
N TYR A 148 7.61 12.76 0.07
CA TYR A 148 6.99 12.28 -1.15
C TYR A 148 5.58 11.73 -0.91
N ASN A 149 5.42 10.86 0.09
CA ASN A 149 4.14 10.23 0.41
C ASN A 149 3.09 11.24 0.89
N ILE A 150 3.51 12.24 1.68
CA ILE A 150 2.61 13.32 2.14
C ILE A 150 2.19 14.19 0.98
N ILE A 151 3.11 14.64 0.13
CA ILE A 151 2.80 15.45 -1.05
C ILE A 151 1.80 14.67 -1.93
N SER A 152 2.05 13.39 -2.16
CA SER A 152 1.14 12.52 -2.91
C SER A 152 -0.26 12.45 -2.28
N SER A 153 -0.34 12.32 -0.95
CA SER A 153 -1.60 12.26 -0.21
C SER A 153 -2.36 13.58 -0.24
N ILE A 154 -1.66 14.71 -0.20
CA ILE A 154 -2.23 16.04 -0.35
C ILE A 154 -2.87 16.19 -1.74
N PHE A 155 -2.14 15.88 -2.81
CA PHE A 155 -2.69 15.95 -4.17
C PHE A 155 -3.91 15.06 -4.35
N ARG A 156 -3.88 13.84 -3.80
CA ARG A 156 -5.03 12.91 -3.84
C ARG A 156 -6.25 13.48 -3.11
N GLY A 157 -6.06 14.08 -1.95
CA GLY A 157 -7.11 14.76 -1.19
C GLY A 157 -7.71 15.93 -1.96
N LEU A 158 -6.90 16.66 -2.71
CA LEU A 158 -7.30 17.74 -3.59
C LEU A 158 -8.01 17.26 -4.88
N GLY A 159 -8.05 15.95 -5.15
CA GLY A 159 -8.67 15.37 -6.33
C GLY A 159 -7.74 15.18 -7.53
N ASP A 160 -6.42 15.32 -7.33
CA ASP A 160 -5.42 15.10 -8.37
C ASP A 160 -4.65 13.79 -8.12
N SER A 161 -4.99 12.73 -8.86
CA SER A 161 -4.26 11.46 -8.86
C SER A 161 -3.13 11.40 -9.89
N LYS A 162 -3.11 12.32 -10.86
CA LYS A 162 -2.12 12.33 -11.94
C LYS A 162 -0.76 12.86 -11.50
N SER A 163 -0.75 13.93 -10.71
CA SER A 163 0.52 14.53 -10.26
C SER A 163 1.37 13.55 -9.44
N PRO A 164 0.84 12.79 -8.45
CA PRO A 164 1.59 11.73 -7.80
C PRO A 164 2.12 10.65 -8.75
N MET A 165 1.35 10.28 -9.79
CA MET A 165 1.79 9.33 -10.80
C MET A 165 3.01 9.85 -11.58
N TYR A 166 3.03 11.11 -11.96
CA TYR A 166 4.20 11.70 -12.62
C TYR A 166 5.41 11.76 -11.69
N PHE A 167 5.19 12.10 -10.41
CA PHE A 167 6.30 12.16 -9.44
C PHE A 167 6.94 10.79 -9.22
N ILE A 168 6.15 9.71 -9.10
CA ILE A 168 6.72 8.37 -8.98
C ILE A 168 7.36 7.89 -10.27
N GLY A 169 6.81 8.27 -11.44
CA GLY A 169 7.43 7.97 -12.73
C GLY A 169 8.82 8.59 -12.86
N ILE A 170 8.98 9.84 -12.45
CA ILE A 170 10.27 10.52 -12.42
C ILE A 170 11.21 9.82 -11.43
N ALA A 171 10.73 9.48 -10.21
CA ALA A 171 11.51 8.75 -9.24
C ALA A 171 11.99 7.39 -9.79
N CYS A 172 11.12 6.65 -10.48
CA CYS A 172 11.45 5.36 -11.07
C CYS A 172 12.58 5.47 -12.11
N VAL A 173 12.47 6.40 -13.06
CA VAL A 173 13.50 6.63 -14.09
C VAL A 173 14.82 7.07 -13.45
N MET A 174 14.77 7.98 -12.50
CA MET A 174 15.96 8.46 -11.77
C MET A 174 16.61 7.34 -10.95
N ASN A 175 15.82 6.52 -10.26
CA ASN A 175 16.34 5.39 -9.49
C ASN A 175 17.10 4.42 -10.38
N ILE A 176 16.49 3.94 -11.50
CA ILE A 176 17.15 3.04 -12.45
C ILE A 176 18.47 3.66 -12.97
N ALA A 177 18.46 4.92 -13.35
CA ALA A 177 19.67 5.60 -13.84
C ALA A 177 20.75 5.70 -12.75
N LEU A 178 20.38 6.04 -11.52
CA LEU A 178 21.30 6.15 -10.39
C LEU A 178 21.82 4.80 -9.92
N ASP A 179 21.02 3.73 -10.02
CA ASP A 179 21.48 2.37 -9.70
C ASP A 179 22.57 1.91 -10.68
N TYR A 180 22.39 2.11 -12.00
CA TYR A 180 23.45 1.84 -12.97
C TYR A 180 24.71 2.70 -12.70
N LEU A 181 24.54 3.96 -12.27
CA LEU A 181 25.66 4.83 -11.94
C LEU A 181 26.37 4.37 -10.66
N PHE A 182 25.65 4.18 -9.55
CA PHE A 182 26.25 3.91 -8.24
C PHE A 182 26.71 2.45 -8.13
N MET A 183 25.92 1.51 -8.64
CA MET A 183 26.29 0.09 -8.60
C MET A 183 27.15 -0.32 -9.79
N GLY A 184 26.83 0.13 -11.01
CA GLY A 184 27.56 -0.26 -12.20
C GLY A 184 28.88 0.49 -12.38
N ALA A 185 28.88 1.83 -12.35
CA ALA A 185 30.08 2.62 -12.59
C ALA A 185 30.93 2.85 -11.33
N PHE A 186 30.30 3.12 -10.17
CA PHE A 186 31.04 3.41 -8.92
C PHE A 186 31.24 2.20 -8.03
N HIS A 187 30.67 1.05 -8.36
CA HIS A 187 30.81 -0.22 -7.64
C HIS A 187 30.49 -0.14 -6.13
N MET A 188 29.44 0.60 -5.76
CA MET A 188 29.08 0.86 -4.36
C MET A 188 28.25 -0.26 -3.70
N GLY A 189 27.91 -1.34 -4.40
CA GLY A 189 27.16 -2.45 -3.85
C GLY A 189 25.79 -2.04 -3.27
N ALA A 190 25.45 -2.62 -2.10
CA ALA A 190 24.18 -2.31 -1.42
C ALA A 190 24.03 -0.84 -1.02
N ALA A 191 25.15 -0.14 -0.75
CA ALA A 191 25.12 1.31 -0.50
C ALA A 191 24.68 2.08 -1.75
N GLY A 192 25.08 1.65 -2.95
CA GLY A 192 24.68 2.24 -4.22
C GLY A 192 23.18 2.15 -4.46
N ALA A 193 22.58 0.97 -4.25
CA ALA A 193 21.13 0.77 -4.35
C ALA A 193 20.36 1.68 -3.37
N ALA A 194 20.79 1.75 -2.11
CA ALA A 194 20.16 2.61 -1.11
C ALA A 194 20.25 4.09 -1.48
N LEU A 195 21.42 4.56 -1.95
CA LEU A 195 21.61 5.93 -2.40
C LEU A 195 20.78 6.23 -3.64
N GLY A 196 20.70 5.31 -4.62
CA GLY A 196 19.85 5.42 -5.78
C GLY A 196 18.39 5.68 -5.39
N THR A 197 17.87 4.86 -4.47
CA THR A 197 16.51 5.00 -3.92
C THR A 197 16.30 6.36 -3.23
N VAL A 198 17.16 6.74 -2.29
CA VAL A 198 17.01 8.00 -1.52
C VAL A 198 17.17 9.23 -2.41
N CYS A 199 18.16 9.24 -3.30
CA CYS A 199 18.37 10.35 -4.23
C CYS A 199 17.21 10.50 -5.22
N ALA A 200 16.67 9.41 -5.75
CA ALA A 200 15.53 9.44 -6.66
C ALA A 200 14.28 9.99 -5.96
N GLN A 201 14.00 9.56 -4.73
CA GLN A 201 12.90 10.10 -3.93
C GLN A 201 13.09 11.59 -3.61
N THR A 202 14.31 11.99 -3.24
CA THR A 202 14.66 13.40 -2.99
C THR A 202 14.44 14.25 -4.22
N PHE A 203 14.90 13.78 -5.39
CA PHE A 203 14.70 14.48 -6.65
C PHE A 203 13.22 14.63 -6.99
N SER A 204 12.45 13.57 -6.80
CA SER A 204 11.00 13.59 -7.01
C SER A 204 10.30 14.62 -6.11
N VAL A 205 10.70 14.74 -4.84
CA VAL A 205 10.20 15.77 -3.91
C VAL A 205 10.54 17.17 -4.40
N LEU A 206 11.77 17.40 -4.86
CA LEU A 206 12.18 18.71 -5.39
C LEU A 206 11.36 19.09 -6.63
N VAL A 207 11.14 18.14 -7.55
CA VAL A 207 10.27 18.34 -8.71
C VAL A 207 8.82 18.64 -8.28
N ALA A 208 8.29 17.91 -7.31
CA ALA A 208 6.95 18.14 -6.80
C ALA A 208 6.81 19.55 -6.18
N LEU A 209 7.77 19.99 -5.38
CA LEU A 209 7.80 21.34 -4.81
C LEU A 209 7.93 22.43 -5.89
N TRP A 210 8.74 22.17 -6.93
CA TRP A 210 8.83 23.09 -8.07
C TRP A 210 7.50 23.19 -8.83
N VAL A 211 6.83 22.06 -9.06
CA VAL A 211 5.50 22.04 -9.69
C VAL A 211 4.47 22.78 -8.85
N ILE A 212 4.46 22.60 -7.52
CA ILE A 212 3.56 23.32 -6.60
C ILE A 212 3.77 24.83 -6.72
N ARG A 213 5.03 25.29 -6.76
CA ARG A 213 5.35 26.71 -6.91
C ARG A 213 4.94 27.28 -8.26
N ARG A 214 5.05 26.49 -9.35
CA ARG A 214 4.71 26.92 -10.72
C ARG A 214 3.21 26.87 -11.00
N ARG A 215 2.52 25.87 -10.49
CA ARG A 215 1.07 25.75 -10.61
C ARG A 215 0.42 26.67 -9.56
N LYS A 216 -0.47 27.57 -10.02
CA LYS A 216 -1.37 28.30 -9.12
C LYS A 216 -2.44 27.31 -8.66
N THR A 217 -2.14 26.51 -7.65
CA THR A 217 -3.05 25.47 -7.11
C THR A 217 -4.23 26.04 -6.33
N GLY A 218 -4.30 27.36 -6.18
CA GLY A 218 -5.32 28.00 -5.32
C GLY A 218 -5.06 27.85 -3.82
N ILE A 219 -3.97 27.16 -3.44
CA ILE A 219 -3.55 26.94 -2.05
C ILE A 219 -2.52 28.00 -1.70
N SER A 220 -2.78 28.75 -0.64
CA SER A 220 -1.89 29.80 -0.12
C SER A 220 -1.54 29.51 1.34
N LEU A 221 -0.50 28.68 1.55
CA LEU A 221 -0.06 28.33 2.90
C LEU A 221 0.54 29.54 3.62
N LYS A 222 0.00 29.85 4.78
CA LYS A 222 0.51 30.88 5.71
C LYS A 222 1.36 30.21 6.79
N LYS A 223 2.27 30.97 7.38
CA LYS A 223 3.08 30.48 8.53
C LYS A 223 2.22 30.00 9.71
N SER A 224 1.01 30.54 9.87
CA SER A 224 0.03 30.12 10.87
C SER A 224 -0.43 28.67 10.68
N ASP A 225 -0.53 28.18 9.43
CA ASP A 225 -1.08 26.87 9.12
C ASP A 225 -0.16 25.72 9.55
N PHE A 226 1.13 26.02 9.75
CA PHE A 226 2.10 25.06 10.27
C PHE A 226 2.09 24.93 11.80
N LYS A 227 1.30 25.76 12.51
CA LYS A 227 1.13 25.61 13.96
C LYS A 227 0.28 24.38 14.23
N ILE A 228 0.78 23.54 15.13
CA ILE A 228 0.12 22.30 15.53
C ILE A 228 -1.23 22.60 16.18
N GLU A 229 -2.31 22.20 15.51
CA GLU A 229 -3.67 22.21 16.06
C GLU A 229 -4.10 20.78 16.44
N ARG A 230 -4.27 20.51 17.72
CA ARG A 230 -4.61 19.17 18.25
C ARG A 230 -5.86 18.57 17.60
N ALA A 231 -6.85 19.41 17.29
CA ALA A 231 -8.09 18.97 16.65
C ALA A 231 -7.85 18.46 15.24
N VAL A 232 -7.04 19.16 14.46
CA VAL A 232 -6.69 18.78 13.07
C VAL A 232 -5.85 17.49 13.07
N ILE A 233 -4.80 17.46 13.87
CA ILE A 233 -3.94 16.27 14.02
C ILE A 233 -4.76 15.07 14.50
N GLY A 234 -5.65 15.27 15.47
CA GLY A 234 -6.53 14.21 15.98
C GLY A 234 -7.42 13.62 14.89
N GLN A 235 -7.95 14.44 13.99
CA GLN A 235 -8.74 13.96 12.84
C GLN A 235 -7.91 13.14 11.85
N VAL A 236 -6.71 13.61 11.49
CA VAL A 236 -5.80 12.91 10.59
C VAL A 236 -5.38 11.57 11.18
N LEU A 237 -4.93 11.55 12.45
CA LEU A 237 -4.47 10.33 13.11
C LEU A 237 -5.60 9.34 13.41
N LYS A 238 -6.79 9.81 13.73
CA LYS A 238 -7.98 8.95 13.94
C LYS A 238 -8.32 8.11 12.71
N ILE A 239 -8.02 8.61 11.53
CA ILE A 239 -8.22 7.89 10.27
C ILE A 239 -6.94 7.12 9.91
N GLY A 240 -5.80 7.77 9.97
CA GLY A 240 -4.53 7.21 9.52
C GLY A 240 -4.01 6.05 10.36
N ILE A 241 -4.11 6.13 11.69
CA ILE A 241 -3.59 5.05 12.57
C ILE A 241 -4.28 3.70 12.31
N PRO A 242 -5.64 3.60 12.28
CA PRO A 242 -6.26 2.32 11.99
C PRO A 242 -5.92 1.77 10.58
N VAL A 243 -5.76 2.65 9.57
CA VAL A 243 -5.35 2.21 8.23
C VAL A 243 -3.92 1.68 8.25
N ALA A 244 -2.99 2.40 8.87
CA ALA A 244 -1.61 1.95 9.00
C ALA A 244 -1.49 0.62 9.77
N LEU A 245 -2.26 0.45 10.84
CA LEU A 245 -2.33 -0.81 11.57
C LEU A 245 -2.92 -1.93 10.72
N GLN A 246 -3.99 -1.66 9.96
CA GLN A 246 -4.57 -2.63 9.02
C GLN A 246 -3.51 -3.14 8.04
N ASP A 247 -2.80 -2.23 7.38
CA ASP A 247 -1.80 -2.57 6.39
C ASP A 247 -0.59 -3.30 7.02
N GLY A 248 -0.17 -2.87 8.20
CA GLY A 248 0.88 -3.53 8.98
C GLY A 248 0.51 -4.97 9.36
N PHE A 249 -0.73 -5.20 9.83
CA PHE A 249 -1.21 -6.55 10.15
C PHE A 249 -1.30 -7.47 8.93
N ILE A 250 -1.63 -6.93 7.76
CA ILE A 250 -1.61 -7.69 6.50
C ILE A 250 -0.17 -8.17 6.21
N GLN A 251 0.84 -7.31 6.37
CA GLN A 251 2.24 -7.69 6.17
C GLN A 251 2.70 -8.76 7.16
N VAL A 252 2.32 -8.63 8.43
CA VAL A 252 2.60 -9.64 9.46
C VAL A 252 1.96 -10.98 9.10
N ALA A 253 0.72 -10.97 8.57
CA ALA A 253 0.05 -12.19 8.14
C ALA A 253 0.80 -12.89 7.01
N PHE A 254 1.30 -12.16 6.01
CA PHE A 254 2.14 -12.73 4.94
C PHE A 254 3.41 -13.35 5.52
N MET A 255 4.08 -12.68 6.46
CA MET A 255 5.27 -13.24 7.11
C MET A 255 4.96 -14.55 7.86
N ILE A 256 3.85 -14.63 8.59
CA ILE A 256 3.44 -15.85 9.30
C ILE A 256 3.14 -16.98 8.31
N ILE A 257 2.46 -16.70 7.20
CA ILE A 257 2.16 -17.70 6.17
C ILE A 257 3.44 -18.21 5.52
N THR A 258 4.42 -17.33 5.28
CA THR A 258 5.75 -17.73 4.79
C THR A 258 6.46 -18.65 5.80
N VAL A 259 6.40 -18.36 7.10
CA VAL A 259 6.97 -19.24 8.16
C VAL A 259 6.28 -20.60 8.15
N ILE A 260 4.94 -20.66 8.01
CA ILE A 260 4.19 -21.91 7.90
C ILE A 260 4.63 -22.69 6.64
N ALA A 261 4.79 -22.03 5.50
CA ALA A 261 5.27 -22.66 4.27
C ALA A 261 6.69 -23.21 4.42
N ASN A 262 7.59 -22.45 5.05
CA ASN A 262 8.97 -22.87 5.32
C ASN A 262 9.04 -24.15 6.17
N SER A 263 8.12 -24.34 7.12
CA SER A 263 8.04 -25.55 7.94
C SER A 263 7.65 -26.81 7.18
N ARG A 264 7.13 -26.68 5.94
CA ARG A 264 6.75 -27.81 5.07
C ARG A 264 7.90 -28.29 4.17
N GLY A 265 8.95 -27.50 4.03
CA GLY A 265 10.11 -27.80 3.21
C GLY A 265 10.36 -26.76 2.10
N VAL A 266 11.52 -26.90 1.46
CA VAL A 266 12.06 -25.91 0.53
C VAL A 266 11.17 -25.72 -0.71
N SER A 267 10.62 -26.81 -1.26
CA SER A 267 9.77 -26.74 -2.47
C SER A 267 8.46 -26.02 -2.21
N ASP A 268 7.80 -26.30 -1.07
CA ASP A 268 6.54 -25.64 -0.68
C ASP A 268 6.78 -24.17 -0.36
N ALA A 269 7.87 -23.86 0.35
CA ALA A 269 8.28 -22.50 0.63
C ALA A 269 8.53 -21.68 -0.65
N ALA A 270 9.25 -22.27 -1.62
CA ALA A 270 9.50 -21.66 -2.91
C ALA A 270 8.18 -21.44 -3.69
N ALA A 271 7.29 -22.43 -3.70
CA ALA A 271 5.98 -22.34 -4.37
C ALA A 271 5.13 -21.21 -3.78
N VAL A 272 5.00 -21.14 -2.45
CA VAL A 272 4.27 -20.05 -1.76
C VAL A 272 4.92 -18.70 -2.06
N GLY A 273 6.25 -18.59 -1.97
CA GLY A 273 6.95 -17.34 -2.22
C GLY A 273 6.77 -16.80 -3.64
N VAL A 274 6.76 -17.66 -4.66
CA VAL A 274 6.46 -17.29 -6.06
C VAL A 274 5.02 -16.80 -6.17
N VAL A 275 4.07 -17.55 -5.62
CA VAL A 275 2.66 -17.21 -5.72
C VAL A 275 2.35 -15.90 -4.98
N GLU A 276 2.95 -15.63 -3.83
CA GLU A 276 2.76 -14.36 -3.11
C GLU A 276 3.20 -13.15 -3.93
N LYS A 277 4.27 -13.26 -4.72
CA LYS A 277 4.68 -12.19 -5.65
C LYS A 277 3.64 -11.94 -6.74
N VAL A 278 3.08 -13.01 -7.32
CA VAL A 278 2.01 -12.91 -8.32
C VAL A 278 0.76 -12.28 -7.71
N ILE A 279 0.36 -12.75 -6.55
CA ILE A 279 -0.81 -12.21 -5.82
C ILE A 279 -0.61 -10.72 -5.50
N SER A 280 0.57 -10.32 -5.03
CA SER A 280 0.87 -8.92 -4.74
C SER A 280 0.68 -8.02 -5.98
N ALA A 281 1.10 -8.50 -7.16
CA ALA A 281 0.89 -7.79 -8.42
C ALA A 281 -0.61 -7.70 -8.80
N LEU A 282 -1.38 -8.78 -8.62
CA LEU A 282 -2.81 -8.79 -8.92
C LEU A 282 -3.63 -7.94 -7.93
N PHE A 283 -3.16 -7.79 -6.70
CA PHE A 283 -3.80 -6.97 -5.66
C PHE A 283 -3.57 -5.45 -5.81
N ILE A 284 -2.78 -5.03 -6.78
CA ILE A 284 -2.64 -3.60 -7.11
C ILE A 284 -4.01 -2.97 -7.43
N VAL A 285 -4.92 -3.70 -8.11
CA VAL A 285 -6.26 -3.19 -8.44
C VAL A 285 -7.14 -3.01 -7.20
N PRO A 286 -7.34 -4.01 -6.31
CA PRO A 286 -8.01 -3.82 -5.03
C PRO A 286 -7.45 -2.65 -4.19
N SER A 287 -6.12 -2.57 -4.08
CA SER A 287 -5.44 -1.50 -3.31
C SER A 287 -5.67 -0.11 -3.89
N SER A 288 -5.59 0.02 -5.22
CA SER A 288 -5.87 1.30 -5.89
C SER A 288 -7.33 1.72 -5.71
N MET A 289 -8.24 0.75 -5.62
CA MET A 289 -9.66 1.02 -5.44
C MET A 289 -9.98 1.46 -4.00
N LEU A 290 -9.33 0.88 -2.98
CA LEU A 290 -9.42 1.38 -1.59
C LEU A 290 -9.11 2.88 -1.53
N ALA A 291 -7.99 3.28 -2.10
CA ALA A 291 -7.55 4.67 -2.10
C ALA A 291 -8.46 5.58 -2.93
N THR A 292 -8.93 5.10 -4.08
CA THR A 292 -9.87 5.82 -4.95
C THR A 292 -11.20 6.06 -4.25
N VAL A 293 -11.79 5.03 -3.64
CA VAL A 293 -13.05 5.14 -2.89
C VAL A 293 -12.90 6.08 -1.71
N SER A 294 -11.76 6.00 -1.01
CA SER A 294 -11.46 6.89 0.11
C SER A 294 -11.47 8.36 -0.30
N ALA A 295 -10.74 8.72 -1.36
CA ALA A 295 -10.65 10.12 -1.82
C ALA A 295 -11.99 10.64 -2.40
N LEU A 296 -12.62 9.88 -3.30
CA LEU A 296 -13.87 10.27 -3.92
C LEU A 296 -15.02 10.38 -2.91
N SER A 297 -15.13 9.39 -2.02
CA SER A 297 -16.18 9.41 -1.00
C SER A 297 -15.97 10.55 0.00
N ALA A 298 -14.72 10.84 0.39
CA ALA A 298 -14.42 11.96 1.29
C ALA A 298 -14.87 13.30 0.71
N GLN A 299 -14.55 13.60 -0.57
CA GLN A 299 -15.02 14.83 -1.21
C GLN A 299 -16.55 14.87 -1.35
N ASN A 300 -17.18 13.75 -1.70
CA ASN A 300 -18.64 13.71 -1.83
C ASN A 300 -19.34 13.88 -0.47
N LEU A 301 -18.81 13.27 0.59
CA LEU A 301 -19.33 13.45 1.96
C LEU A 301 -19.13 14.89 2.45
N GLY A 302 -17.97 15.49 2.20
CA GLY A 302 -17.71 16.89 2.51
C GLY A 302 -18.68 17.85 1.79
N ALA A 303 -19.09 17.51 0.57
CA ALA A 303 -20.09 18.25 -0.20
C ALA A 303 -21.55 17.96 0.20
N GLY A 304 -21.80 17.14 1.25
CA GLY A 304 -23.15 16.73 1.65
C GLY A 304 -23.82 15.73 0.69
N LYS A 305 -23.08 15.15 -0.27
CA LYS A 305 -23.61 14.26 -1.31
C LYS A 305 -23.49 12.78 -0.90
N GLU A 306 -24.13 12.38 0.20
CA GLU A 306 -24.05 11.01 0.75
C GLU A 306 -24.44 9.91 -0.23
N LYS A 307 -25.49 10.13 -1.04
CA LYS A 307 -25.91 9.19 -2.08
C LYS A 307 -24.76 8.91 -3.05
N ARG A 308 -24.09 9.97 -3.49
CA ARG A 308 -22.99 9.87 -4.43
C ARG A 308 -21.75 9.16 -3.84
N ALA A 309 -21.47 9.37 -2.56
CA ALA A 309 -20.44 8.61 -1.85
C ALA A 309 -20.79 7.10 -1.78
N THR A 310 -22.05 6.77 -1.55
CA THR A 310 -22.56 5.39 -1.58
C THR A 310 -22.51 4.78 -2.98
N ASP A 311 -22.84 5.54 -4.00
CA ASP A 311 -22.73 5.09 -5.40
C ASP A 311 -21.26 4.85 -5.77
N THR A 312 -20.32 5.65 -5.24
CA THR A 312 -18.88 5.41 -5.40
C THR A 312 -18.49 4.03 -4.86
N LEU A 313 -18.91 3.69 -3.63
CA LEU A 313 -18.69 2.36 -3.06
C LEU A 313 -19.29 1.26 -3.94
N ARG A 314 -20.55 1.42 -4.38
CA ARG A 314 -21.26 0.42 -5.18
C ARG A 314 -20.55 0.16 -6.51
N TYR A 315 -20.20 1.21 -7.26
CA TYR A 315 -19.49 1.05 -8.54
C TYR A 315 -18.10 0.46 -8.35
N ALA A 316 -17.36 0.89 -7.34
CA ALA A 316 -16.05 0.34 -7.03
C ALA A 316 -16.13 -1.16 -6.71
N THR A 317 -17.09 -1.58 -5.88
CA THR A 317 -17.33 -2.98 -5.55
C THR A 317 -17.65 -3.79 -6.82
N VAL A 318 -18.49 -3.29 -7.71
CA VAL A 318 -18.82 -3.97 -8.98
C VAL A 318 -17.57 -4.11 -9.86
N ILE A 319 -16.80 -3.04 -10.03
CA ILE A 319 -15.57 -3.06 -10.86
C ILE A 319 -14.58 -4.08 -10.33
N THR A 320 -14.31 -4.07 -9.01
CA THR A 320 -13.33 -4.98 -8.40
C THR A 320 -13.82 -6.43 -8.39
N THR A 321 -15.13 -6.67 -8.23
CA THR A 321 -15.73 -8.01 -8.33
C THR A 321 -15.59 -8.58 -9.74
N ILE A 322 -15.89 -7.78 -10.77
CA ILE A 322 -15.73 -8.20 -12.18
C ILE A 322 -14.25 -8.49 -12.48
N TYR A 323 -13.35 -7.60 -12.07
CA TYR A 323 -11.92 -7.81 -12.20
C TYR A 323 -11.47 -9.11 -11.50
N GLY A 324 -11.86 -9.31 -10.24
CA GLY A 324 -11.51 -10.48 -9.46
C GLY A 324 -12.04 -11.77 -10.08
N MET A 325 -13.27 -11.76 -10.62
CA MET A 325 -13.84 -12.92 -11.33
C MET A 325 -13.05 -13.23 -12.61
N ILE A 326 -12.73 -12.23 -13.42
CA ILE A 326 -11.94 -12.44 -14.63
C ILE A 326 -10.59 -13.05 -14.29
N VAL A 327 -9.87 -12.47 -13.32
CA VAL A 327 -8.56 -12.96 -12.89
C VAL A 327 -8.67 -14.38 -12.29
N ALA A 328 -9.65 -14.63 -11.42
CA ALA A 328 -9.84 -15.92 -10.80
C ALA A 328 -10.09 -17.02 -11.84
N VAL A 329 -10.94 -16.76 -12.84
CA VAL A 329 -11.22 -17.70 -13.92
C VAL A 329 -9.99 -17.92 -14.80
N LEU A 330 -9.30 -16.86 -15.21
CA LEU A 330 -8.11 -16.97 -16.04
C LEU A 330 -7.01 -17.80 -15.38
N ILE A 331 -6.75 -17.59 -14.11
CA ILE A 331 -5.72 -18.33 -13.37
C ILE A 331 -6.03 -19.83 -13.29
N GLN A 332 -7.31 -20.26 -13.29
CA GLN A 332 -7.61 -21.70 -13.32
C GLN A 332 -6.97 -22.38 -14.53
N PHE A 333 -6.90 -21.71 -15.68
CA PHE A 333 -6.37 -22.28 -16.92
C PHE A 333 -4.87 -22.09 -17.10
N ILE A 334 -4.32 -20.98 -16.58
CA ILE A 334 -2.92 -20.59 -16.86
C ILE A 334 -1.99 -20.67 -15.62
N ALA A 335 -2.45 -21.27 -14.52
CA ALA A 335 -1.69 -21.31 -13.26
C ALA A 335 -0.27 -21.86 -13.42
N GLU A 336 -0.11 -22.96 -14.14
CA GLU A 336 1.20 -23.58 -14.40
C GLU A 336 2.13 -22.68 -15.20
N ASN A 337 1.60 -22.04 -16.22
CA ASN A 337 2.37 -21.07 -17.01
C ASN A 337 2.83 -19.87 -16.17
N VAL A 338 1.94 -19.37 -15.32
CA VAL A 338 2.24 -18.21 -14.45
C VAL A 338 3.32 -18.55 -13.42
N VAL A 339 3.23 -19.69 -12.76
CA VAL A 339 4.28 -20.13 -11.83
C VAL A 339 5.55 -20.49 -12.58
N GLY A 340 5.44 -21.13 -13.75
CA GLY A 340 6.54 -21.54 -14.62
C GLY A 340 7.39 -20.38 -15.17
N ILE A 341 6.87 -19.13 -15.16
CA ILE A 341 7.69 -17.95 -15.50
C ILE A 341 8.83 -17.74 -14.49
N PHE A 342 8.63 -18.16 -13.23
CA PHE A 342 9.58 -17.91 -12.13
C PHE A 342 10.51 -19.09 -11.85
N THR A 343 10.15 -20.31 -12.26
CA THR A 343 10.92 -21.52 -11.99
C THR A 343 10.63 -22.63 -12.99
N SER A 344 11.66 -23.44 -13.28
CA SER A 344 11.54 -24.64 -14.08
C SER A 344 11.40 -25.93 -13.25
N ASP A 345 11.42 -25.83 -11.91
CA ASP A 345 11.24 -26.99 -11.01
C ASP A 345 9.77 -27.45 -11.07
N THR A 346 9.55 -28.64 -11.56
CA THR A 346 8.21 -29.22 -11.75
C THR A 346 7.43 -29.37 -10.45
N THR A 347 8.11 -29.66 -9.33
CA THR A 347 7.48 -29.78 -8.02
C THR A 347 6.97 -28.43 -7.54
N VAL A 348 7.80 -27.39 -7.67
CA VAL A 348 7.42 -26.01 -7.31
C VAL A 348 6.29 -25.52 -8.21
N VAL A 349 6.33 -25.81 -9.51
CA VAL A 349 5.24 -25.46 -10.45
C VAL A 349 3.93 -26.14 -10.06
N THR A 350 3.95 -27.43 -9.77
CA THR A 350 2.74 -28.20 -9.40
C THR A 350 2.14 -27.69 -8.09
N MET A 351 2.96 -27.53 -7.04
CA MET A 351 2.50 -27.05 -5.73
C MET A 351 2.04 -25.59 -5.79
N GLY A 352 2.78 -24.72 -6.48
CA GLY A 352 2.43 -23.33 -6.66
C GLY A 352 1.15 -23.15 -7.48
N SER A 353 0.95 -23.98 -8.51
CA SER A 353 -0.30 -23.96 -9.31
C SER A 353 -1.51 -24.37 -8.50
N ALA A 354 -1.37 -25.38 -7.64
CA ALA A 354 -2.44 -25.77 -6.72
C ALA A 354 -2.76 -24.65 -5.72
N TYR A 355 -1.72 -24.01 -5.18
CA TYR A 355 -1.87 -22.91 -4.22
C TYR A 355 -2.53 -21.67 -4.85
N ILE A 356 -2.06 -21.23 -6.03
CA ILE A 356 -2.63 -20.03 -6.67
C ILE A 356 -4.07 -20.25 -7.14
N ARG A 357 -4.42 -21.45 -7.65
CA ARG A 357 -5.79 -21.76 -8.08
C ARG A 357 -6.80 -21.62 -6.96
N SER A 358 -6.45 -21.96 -5.73
CA SER A 358 -7.32 -21.79 -4.56
C SER A 358 -7.25 -20.38 -3.98
N TYR A 359 -6.06 -19.80 -3.88
CA TYR A 359 -5.85 -18.46 -3.33
C TYR A 359 -6.53 -17.37 -4.15
N ILE A 360 -6.51 -17.47 -5.48
CA ILE A 360 -6.92 -16.36 -6.37
C ILE A 360 -8.38 -15.94 -6.20
N TRP A 361 -9.24 -16.80 -5.68
CA TRP A 361 -10.62 -16.46 -5.34
C TRP A 361 -10.69 -15.33 -4.31
N ASP A 362 -9.64 -15.14 -3.54
CA ASP A 362 -9.47 -14.01 -2.62
C ASP A 362 -9.54 -12.65 -3.33
N CYS A 363 -9.10 -12.57 -4.58
CA CYS A 363 -9.10 -11.32 -5.36
C CYS A 363 -10.53 -10.73 -5.50
N ILE A 364 -11.56 -11.58 -5.54
CA ILE A 364 -12.97 -11.14 -5.57
C ILE A 364 -13.36 -10.50 -4.24
N PHE A 365 -13.13 -11.22 -3.15
CA PHE A 365 -13.56 -10.79 -1.82
C PHE A 365 -12.71 -9.63 -1.30
N ALA A 366 -11.40 -9.65 -1.59
CA ALA A 366 -10.49 -8.56 -1.27
C ALA A 366 -10.91 -7.25 -1.95
N GLY A 367 -11.27 -7.29 -3.24
CA GLY A 367 -11.78 -6.12 -3.95
C GLY A 367 -13.00 -5.50 -3.28
N ILE A 368 -13.90 -6.34 -2.76
CA ILE A 368 -15.09 -5.90 -2.03
C ILE A 368 -14.69 -5.23 -0.71
N HIS A 369 -14.00 -5.94 0.20
CA HIS A 369 -13.74 -5.38 1.52
C HIS A 369 -12.73 -4.22 1.49
N PHE A 370 -11.82 -4.14 0.51
CA PHE A 370 -10.95 -2.98 0.31
C PHE A 370 -11.77 -1.73 -0.10
N SER A 371 -12.78 -1.90 -0.98
CA SER A 371 -13.69 -0.82 -1.33
C SER A 371 -14.48 -0.32 -0.11
N PHE A 372 -14.96 -1.24 0.75
CA PHE A 372 -15.61 -0.88 2.01
C PHE A 372 -14.64 -0.19 2.99
N SER A 373 -13.42 -0.66 3.13
CA SER A 373 -12.39 -0.02 3.97
C SER A 373 -12.13 1.42 3.54
N GLY A 374 -12.03 1.68 2.23
CA GLY A 374 -11.91 3.02 1.69
C GLY A 374 -13.12 3.90 2.02
N TYR A 375 -14.34 3.37 1.92
CA TYR A 375 -15.56 4.06 2.29
C TYR A 375 -15.63 4.35 3.79
N PHE A 376 -15.28 3.40 4.65
CA PHE A 376 -15.23 3.61 6.10
C PHE A 376 -14.18 4.63 6.49
N ALA A 377 -13.03 4.65 5.84
CA ALA A 377 -12.02 5.69 6.03
C ALA A 377 -12.58 7.07 5.68
N ALA A 378 -13.27 7.20 4.53
CA ALA A 378 -13.96 8.41 4.13
C ALA A 378 -15.04 8.86 5.14
N CYS A 379 -15.74 7.93 5.78
CA CYS A 379 -16.70 8.22 6.85
C CYS A 379 -16.06 8.55 8.21
N GLY A 380 -14.72 8.62 8.31
CA GLY A 380 -14.00 8.79 9.59
C GLY A 380 -14.09 7.59 10.54
N LYS A 381 -14.42 6.40 10.01
CA LYS A 381 -14.62 5.14 10.75
C LYS A 381 -13.65 4.04 10.29
N SER A 382 -12.42 4.42 10.00
CA SER A 382 -11.34 3.53 9.54
C SER A 382 -11.05 2.36 10.51
N TYR A 383 -11.39 2.52 11.81
CA TYR A 383 -11.29 1.43 12.78
C TYR A 383 -12.10 0.18 12.38
N ILE A 384 -13.18 0.33 11.60
CA ILE A 384 -13.96 -0.82 11.09
C ILE A 384 -13.13 -1.60 10.08
N GLY A 385 -12.37 -0.88 9.22
CA GLY A 385 -11.42 -1.49 8.29
C GLY A 385 -10.35 -2.30 9.00
N PHE A 386 -9.76 -1.75 10.06
CA PHE A 386 -8.80 -2.46 10.90
C PHE A 386 -9.44 -3.68 11.58
N LEU A 387 -10.63 -3.52 12.18
CA LEU A 387 -11.29 -4.57 12.95
C LEU A 387 -11.64 -5.81 12.11
N HIS A 388 -12.25 -5.64 10.92
CA HIS A 388 -12.58 -6.81 10.10
C HIS A 388 -11.32 -7.54 9.61
N ASN A 389 -10.22 -6.80 9.33
CA ASN A 389 -8.96 -7.41 8.92
C ASN A 389 -8.33 -8.21 10.05
N ILE A 390 -8.22 -7.64 11.26
CA ILE A 390 -7.61 -8.36 12.39
C ILE A 390 -8.42 -9.61 12.76
N ILE A 391 -9.76 -9.54 12.73
CA ILE A 391 -10.62 -10.71 12.97
C ILE A 391 -10.37 -11.77 11.89
N SER A 392 -10.41 -11.41 10.64
CA SER A 392 -10.19 -12.31 9.51
C SER A 392 -8.82 -12.99 9.56
N ILE A 393 -7.77 -12.20 9.77
CA ILE A 393 -6.38 -12.69 9.81
C ILE A 393 -6.18 -13.63 11.00
N THR A 394 -6.58 -13.20 12.21
CA THR A 394 -6.28 -13.91 13.44
C THR A 394 -7.11 -15.18 13.60
N PHE A 395 -8.38 -15.18 13.20
CA PHE A 395 -9.29 -16.29 13.46
C PHE A 395 -9.55 -17.20 12.26
N VAL A 396 -9.25 -16.74 11.04
CA VAL A 396 -9.54 -17.52 9.84
C VAL A 396 -8.30 -17.77 8.99
N ARG A 397 -7.64 -16.71 8.52
CA ARG A 397 -6.57 -16.83 7.53
C ARG A 397 -5.32 -17.54 8.08
N VAL A 398 -4.79 -17.09 9.21
CA VAL A 398 -3.59 -17.70 9.82
C VAL A 398 -3.89 -19.09 10.37
N PRO A 399 -4.94 -19.31 11.21
CA PRO A 399 -5.26 -20.64 11.68
C PRO A 399 -5.64 -21.62 10.55
N GLY A 400 -6.39 -21.14 9.55
CA GLY A 400 -6.76 -21.94 8.38
C GLY A 400 -5.54 -22.41 7.58
N SER A 401 -4.58 -21.50 7.33
CA SER A 401 -3.31 -21.85 6.67
C SER A 401 -2.50 -22.85 7.49
N TYR A 402 -2.41 -22.66 8.82
CA TYR A 402 -1.71 -23.57 9.71
C TYR A 402 -2.33 -24.96 9.76
N LEU A 403 -3.66 -25.05 9.95
CA LEU A 403 -4.37 -26.31 9.97
C LEU A 403 -4.26 -27.04 8.63
N ALA A 404 -4.47 -26.31 7.52
CA ALA A 404 -4.30 -26.88 6.19
C ALA A 404 -2.89 -27.40 5.94
N SER A 405 -1.86 -26.66 6.37
CA SER A 405 -0.47 -27.06 6.30
C SER A 405 -0.19 -28.37 7.06
N LYS A 406 -0.84 -28.56 8.21
CA LYS A 406 -0.65 -29.73 9.07
C LYS A 406 -1.39 -31.00 8.59
N TYR A 407 -2.61 -30.84 8.08
CA TYR A 407 -3.47 -31.98 7.75
C TYR A 407 -3.42 -32.38 6.26
N PHE A 408 -2.98 -31.49 5.37
CA PHE A 408 -2.90 -31.74 3.94
C PHE A 408 -1.47 -31.54 3.45
N THR A 409 -0.62 -32.56 3.71
CA THR A 409 0.81 -32.51 3.40
C THR A 409 1.12 -32.64 1.90
N ASP A 410 0.23 -33.29 1.13
CA ASP A 410 0.48 -33.64 -0.28
C ASP A 410 0.15 -32.50 -1.26
N THR A 411 -0.50 -31.42 -0.81
CA THR A 411 -0.92 -30.32 -1.66
C THR A 411 -1.01 -29.00 -0.88
N LEU A 412 -0.76 -27.90 -1.59
CA LEU A 412 -0.95 -26.54 -1.05
C LEU A 412 -2.35 -25.97 -1.32
N TYR A 413 -3.22 -26.69 -2.04
CA TYR A 413 -4.55 -26.20 -2.41
C TYR A 413 -5.41 -25.80 -1.19
N PRO A 414 -5.55 -26.61 -0.12
CA PRO A 414 -6.33 -26.23 1.06
C PRO A 414 -5.72 -25.03 1.82
N MET A 415 -4.39 -24.89 1.82
CA MET A 415 -3.72 -23.75 2.45
C MET A 415 -4.08 -22.44 1.73
N GLY A 416 -4.19 -22.47 0.41
CA GLY A 416 -4.59 -21.31 -0.37
C GLY A 416 -6.05 -20.87 -0.13
N LEU A 417 -6.95 -21.78 0.22
CA LEU A 417 -8.35 -21.45 0.54
C LEU A 417 -8.52 -20.62 1.81
N ALA A 418 -7.51 -20.59 2.69
CA ALA A 418 -7.59 -19.81 3.93
C ALA A 418 -7.72 -18.30 3.66
N ALA A 419 -7.13 -17.81 2.57
CA ALA A 419 -7.19 -16.39 2.19
C ALA A 419 -8.62 -15.98 1.77
N PRO A 420 -9.26 -16.60 0.76
CA PRO A 420 -10.63 -16.25 0.37
C PRO A 420 -11.65 -16.50 1.50
N ALA A 421 -11.47 -17.53 2.33
CA ALA A 421 -12.31 -17.75 3.50
C ALA A 421 -12.24 -16.60 4.51
N GLY A 422 -11.03 -16.10 4.79
CA GLY A 422 -10.81 -14.94 5.63
C GLY A 422 -11.44 -13.67 5.05
N SER A 423 -11.25 -13.42 3.77
CA SER A 423 -11.82 -12.25 3.09
C SER A 423 -13.34 -12.31 2.99
N LEU A 424 -13.94 -13.49 2.89
CA LEU A 424 -15.38 -13.65 2.95
C LEU A 424 -15.94 -13.20 4.31
N VAL A 425 -15.28 -13.57 5.41
CA VAL A 425 -15.64 -13.07 6.76
C VAL A 425 -15.48 -11.55 6.83
N SER A 426 -14.42 -10.99 6.27
CA SER A 426 -14.23 -9.54 6.17
C SER A 426 -15.39 -8.87 5.42
N VAL A 427 -15.83 -9.43 4.29
CA VAL A 427 -16.98 -8.93 3.52
C VAL A 427 -18.25 -8.96 4.36
N ALA A 428 -18.54 -10.06 5.06
CA ALA A 428 -19.72 -10.18 5.92
C ALA A 428 -19.74 -9.11 7.02
N ILE A 429 -18.59 -8.86 7.68
CA ILE A 429 -18.46 -7.81 8.70
C ILE A 429 -18.66 -6.43 8.07
N CYS A 430 -18.05 -6.15 6.92
CA CYS A 430 -18.18 -4.88 6.22
C CYS A 430 -19.61 -4.56 5.81
N VAL A 431 -20.33 -5.54 5.22
CA VAL A 431 -21.74 -5.38 4.82
C VAL A 431 -22.63 -5.14 6.04
N THR A 432 -22.44 -5.90 7.09
CA THR A 432 -23.20 -5.73 8.35
C THR A 432 -22.96 -4.34 8.95
N ALA A 433 -21.70 -3.93 9.06
CA ALA A 433 -21.33 -2.61 9.57
C ALA A 433 -21.95 -1.48 8.71
N PHE A 434 -21.92 -1.62 7.40
CA PHE A 434 -22.51 -0.64 6.48
C PHE A 434 -24.03 -0.50 6.66
N ILE A 435 -24.75 -1.63 6.79
CA ILE A 435 -26.20 -1.64 7.02
C ILE A 435 -26.54 -0.94 8.35
N LEU A 436 -25.80 -1.27 9.40
CA LEU A 436 -26.00 -0.65 10.74
C LEU A 436 -25.73 0.86 10.72
N LEU A 437 -24.69 1.30 10.01
CA LEU A 437 -24.38 2.72 9.86
C LEU A 437 -25.48 3.46 9.11
N LYS A 438 -25.99 2.88 8.03
CA LYS A 438 -27.10 3.48 7.26
C LYS A 438 -28.40 3.57 8.05
N ARG A 439 -28.71 2.56 8.88
CA ARG A 439 -29.87 2.61 9.77
C ARG A 439 -29.78 3.75 10.78
N LYS A 440 -28.59 3.90 11.42
CA LYS A 440 -28.36 5.02 12.37
C LYS A 440 -28.49 6.39 11.73
N SER A 441 -27.98 6.57 10.50
CA SER A 441 -28.08 7.86 9.79
C SER A 441 -29.55 8.19 9.45
N ARG A 442 -30.35 7.21 9.07
CA ARG A 442 -31.80 7.42 8.78
C ARG A 442 -32.57 7.79 10.04
N VAL A 443 -32.35 7.11 11.15
CA VAL A 443 -33.02 7.42 12.42
C VAL A 443 -32.67 8.83 12.91
N ALA A 444 -31.41 9.26 12.75
CA ALA A 444 -30.98 10.60 13.11
C ALA A 444 -31.54 11.72 12.22
N GLN A 445 -32.02 11.39 11.01
CA GLN A 445 -32.65 12.35 10.09
C GLN A 445 -34.17 12.44 10.31
N THR A 446 -34.77 11.47 10.97
CA THR A 446 -36.22 11.42 11.27
C THR A 446 -36.55 11.83 12.69
N ALA A 447 -35.55 11.99 13.57
CA ALA A 447 -35.66 12.57 14.91
C ALA A 447 -35.25 14.04 14.90
#